data_0d1b14821cc63cdd13c415380d6a0447
#
_entry.id   0d1b14821cc63cdd13c415380d6a0447
#
_cell.length_a   1.000
_cell.length_b   1.000
_cell.length_c   1.000
_cell.angle_alpha   90.00
_cell.angle_beta   90.00
_cell.angle_gamma   90.00
#
_symmetry.space_group_name_H-M   'P 1'
#
loop_
_entity.id
_entity.type
_entity.pdbx_description
1 polymer ?
#
loop_
_entity_poly.entity_id
_entity_poly.type
_entity_poly.pdbx_seq_one_letter_code
_entity_poly.pdbx_strand_id
1 'polypeptide(L)'
;MVTTSDRRIRAANNSLLDTADLYSNHKQLAASIASSLPKLGLRREDLFITTKIRPTDLGYLQCKFAVRRFLEELSTPHIDLVLIHAPEVPPILGMAPTTSDQKILRLETWKCLEELNKEGVIKSIGVSNYDEHHIQEILDFGGVVPQVNQVYRTPFHDQVSPLL
;
A
#
# COMPACT_ATOMS: atom_id res chain seq x y z
N MET A 1 28.73 -0.28 13.68
CA MET A 1 28.83 -0.69 12.27
C MET A 1 27.57 -0.18 11.56
N VAL A 2 27.70 0.67 10.53
CA VAL A 2 26.54 1.20 9.77
C VAL A 2 26.10 0.14 8.79
N THR A 3 24.82 -0.29 8.87
CA THR A 3 24.28 -1.33 7.99
C THR A 3 24.01 -0.80 6.56
N THR A 4 23.77 -1.69 5.61
CA THR A 4 23.42 -1.31 4.24
C THR A 4 22.12 -0.49 4.19
N SER A 5 21.17 -0.76 5.10
CA SER A 5 19.94 0.02 5.27
C SER A 5 20.22 1.44 5.75
N ASP A 6 21.14 1.60 6.73
CA ASP A 6 21.54 2.91 7.25
C ASP A 6 22.17 3.80 6.16
N ARG A 7 22.96 3.20 5.26
CA ARG A 7 23.54 3.92 4.11
C ARG A 7 22.50 4.36 3.09
N ARG A 8 21.47 3.54 2.83
CA ARG A 8 20.41 3.89 1.88
C ARG A 8 19.57 5.06 2.35
N ILE A 9 19.22 5.12 3.63
CA ILE A 9 18.49 6.26 4.21
C ILE A 9 19.34 7.54 4.15
N ARG A 10 20.65 7.47 4.46
CA ARG A 10 21.56 8.63 4.38
C ARG A 10 21.87 9.10 2.96
N ALA A 11 22.10 8.17 2.03
CA ALA A 11 22.61 8.51 0.70
C ALA A 11 21.56 9.17 -0.21
N ALA A 12 20.27 8.97 0.08
CA ALA A 12 19.20 9.38 -0.83
C ALA A 12 18.48 10.68 -0.43
N ASN A 13 18.76 11.27 0.74
CA ASN A 13 17.88 12.28 1.35
C ASN A 13 16.41 11.83 1.33
N ASN A 14 16.18 10.50 1.31
CA ASN A 14 14.94 9.85 0.95
C ASN A 14 14.38 9.20 2.20
N SER A 15 13.37 9.81 2.74
CA SER A 15 12.59 9.29 3.86
C SER A 15 11.48 8.32 3.42
N LEU A 16 11.41 7.99 2.13
CA LEU A 16 10.40 7.09 1.55
C LEU A 16 10.83 5.63 1.65
N LEU A 17 10.01 4.81 2.30
CA LEU A 17 10.16 3.36 2.38
C LEU A 17 8.94 2.71 1.72
N ASP A 18 9.16 2.00 0.61
CA ASP A 18 8.14 1.26 -0.10
C ASP A 18 8.25 -0.23 0.19
N THR A 19 7.17 -0.79 0.72
CA THR A 19 7.02 -2.22 1.00
C THR A 19 5.64 -2.72 0.55
N ALA A 20 5.36 -3.98 0.81
CA ALA A 20 4.06 -4.59 0.59
C ALA A 20 3.91 -5.85 1.46
N ASP A 21 2.67 -6.22 1.74
CA ASP A 21 2.36 -7.47 2.44
C ASP A 21 2.95 -8.71 1.73
N LEU A 22 2.88 -8.73 0.41
CA LEU A 22 3.46 -9.81 -0.41
C LEU A 22 4.98 -9.96 -0.27
N TYR A 23 5.69 -8.92 0.17
CA TYR A 23 7.14 -8.98 0.35
C TYR A 23 7.55 -9.66 1.66
N SER A 24 6.60 -9.89 2.57
CA SER A 24 6.79 -10.58 3.86
C SER A 24 7.97 -10.06 4.68
N ASN A 25 8.23 -8.74 4.63
CA ASN A 25 9.40 -8.11 5.23
C ASN A 25 9.08 -6.99 6.24
N HIS A 26 7.80 -6.80 6.64
CA HIS A 26 7.40 -5.73 7.56
C HIS A 26 8.17 -5.77 8.89
N LYS A 27 8.29 -6.95 9.51
CA LYS A 27 9.01 -7.09 10.79
C LYS A 27 10.50 -6.78 10.67
N GLN A 28 11.14 -7.20 9.58
CA GLN A 28 12.54 -6.90 9.30
C GLN A 28 12.73 -5.39 9.04
N LEU A 29 11.78 -4.78 8.33
CA LEU A 29 11.78 -3.34 8.09
C LEU A 29 11.63 -2.57 9.42
N ALA A 30 10.69 -2.98 10.28
CA ALA A 30 10.49 -2.40 11.61
C ALA A 30 11.77 -2.47 12.46
N ALA A 31 12.43 -3.62 12.51
CA ALA A 31 13.69 -3.78 13.24
C ALA A 31 14.80 -2.87 12.69
N SER A 32 14.88 -2.75 11.35
CA SER A 32 15.83 -1.85 10.69
C SER A 32 15.55 -0.38 11.02
N ILE A 33 14.28 0.04 10.98
CA ILE A 33 13.86 1.40 11.35
C ILE A 33 14.24 1.69 12.80
N ALA A 34 13.85 0.82 13.74
CA ALA A 34 14.13 1.00 15.17
C ALA A 34 15.62 1.12 15.48
N SER A 35 16.47 0.40 14.76
CA SER A 35 17.93 0.45 14.93
C SER A 35 18.59 1.65 14.24
N SER A 36 18.01 2.17 13.16
CA SER A 36 18.62 3.20 12.32
C SER A 36 18.23 4.61 12.72
N LEU A 37 16.95 4.85 13.08
CA LEU A 37 16.45 6.19 13.40
C LEU A 37 17.26 6.89 14.50
N PRO A 38 17.55 6.27 15.67
CA PRO A 38 18.34 6.93 16.72
C PRO A 38 19.75 7.29 16.28
N LYS A 39 20.39 6.43 15.47
CA LYS A 39 21.74 6.67 14.95
C LYS A 39 21.81 7.81 13.96
N LEU A 40 20.71 8.11 13.31
CA LEU A 40 20.58 9.16 12.30
C LEU A 40 20.02 10.46 12.87
N GLY A 41 19.57 10.46 14.14
CA GLY A 41 18.87 11.58 14.74
C GLY A 41 17.50 11.84 14.11
N LEU A 42 16.88 10.81 13.53
CA LEU A 42 15.57 10.86 12.89
C LEU A 42 14.50 10.26 13.80
N ARG A 43 13.26 10.66 13.56
CA ARG A 43 12.05 10.16 14.22
C ARG A 43 11.15 9.44 13.23
N ARG A 44 10.09 8.75 13.70
CA ARG A 44 9.10 8.09 12.84
C ARG A 44 8.46 9.08 11.85
N GLU A 45 8.21 10.29 12.27
CA GLU A 45 7.59 11.37 11.47
C GLU A 45 8.47 11.84 10.32
N ASP A 46 9.78 11.57 10.38
CA ASP A 46 10.72 11.88 9.31
C ASP A 46 10.73 10.81 8.20
N LEU A 47 9.95 9.72 8.38
CA LEU A 47 9.79 8.64 7.40
C LEU A 47 8.40 8.65 6.79
N PHE A 48 8.34 8.35 5.49
CA PHE A 48 7.12 8.07 4.76
C PHE A 48 7.09 6.58 4.40
N ILE A 49 6.20 5.82 5.01
CA ILE A 49 6.07 4.38 4.82
C ILE A 49 4.88 4.08 3.91
N THR A 50 5.16 3.45 2.78
CA THR A 50 4.15 2.89 1.88
C THR A 50 4.08 1.38 2.06
N THR A 51 2.86 0.84 2.18
CA THR A 51 2.61 -0.59 2.07
C THR A 51 1.37 -0.88 1.22
N LYS A 52 1.10 -2.16 0.93
CA LYS A 52 0.07 -2.55 -0.03
C LYS A 52 -0.73 -3.74 0.49
N ILE A 53 -2.07 -3.65 0.36
CA ILE A 53 -3.01 -4.76 0.60
C ILE A 53 -2.83 -5.79 -0.51
N ARG A 54 -2.55 -7.04 -0.17
CA ARG A 54 -2.44 -8.12 -1.16
C ARG A 54 -3.80 -8.42 -1.81
N PRO A 55 -3.84 -8.90 -3.05
CA PRO A 55 -5.10 -9.20 -3.74
C PRO A 55 -6.01 -10.20 -3.01
N THR A 56 -5.44 -11.14 -2.27
CA THR A 56 -6.22 -12.12 -1.48
C THR A 56 -6.88 -11.55 -0.23
N ASP A 57 -6.52 -10.34 0.16
CA ASP A 57 -7.06 -9.63 1.33
C ASP A 57 -8.01 -8.49 0.88
N LEU A 58 -8.56 -8.53 -0.34
CA LEU A 58 -9.60 -7.62 -0.78
C LEU A 58 -10.93 -7.94 -0.09
N GLY A 59 -11.73 -6.91 0.13
CA GLY A 59 -12.96 -6.92 0.91
C GLY A 59 -12.82 -6.13 2.20
N TYR A 60 -13.93 -5.65 2.75
CA TYR A 60 -13.93 -4.72 3.87
C TYR A 60 -13.25 -5.29 5.13
N LEU A 61 -13.64 -6.48 5.57
CA LEU A 61 -13.10 -7.08 6.79
C LEU A 61 -11.66 -7.52 6.62
N GLN A 62 -11.32 -8.12 5.50
CA GLN A 62 -9.98 -8.57 5.16
C GLN A 62 -9.00 -7.39 5.15
N CYS A 63 -9.39 -6.29 4.52
CA CYS A 63 -8.61 -5.05 4.52
C CYS A 63 -8.38 -4.52 5.95
N LYS A 64 -9.43 -4.48 6.77
CA LYS A 64 -9.33 -4.01 8.16
C LYS A 64 -8.36 -4.85 9.00
N PHE A 65 -8.42 -6.17 8.85
CA PHE A 65 -7.47 -7.09 9.50
C PHE A 65 -6.05 -6.93 8.96
N ALA A 66 -5.88 -6.77 7.65
CA ALA A 66 -4.58 -6.57 7.05
C ALA A 66 -3.91 -5.29 7.56
N VAL A 67 -4.61 -4.16 7.58
CA VAL A 67 -4.06 -2.89 8.07
C VAL A 67 -3.68 -2.98 9.55
N ARG A 68 -4.51 -3.61 10.40
CA ARG A 68 -4.16 -3.84 11.80
C ARG A 68 -2.86 -4.63 11.92
N ARG A 69 -2.73 -5.73 11.17
CA ARG A 69 -1.50 -6.54 11.12
C ARG A 69 -0.30 -5.71 10.67
N PHE A 70 -0.44 -4.83 9.67
CA PHE A 70 0.66 -3.98 9.20
C PHE A 70 1.16 -3.03 10.28
N LEU A 71 0.26 -2.42 11.06
CA LEU A 71 0.62 -1.55 12.18
C LEU A 71 1.42 -2.31 13.24
N GLU A 72 0.99 -3.53 13.57
CA GLU A 72 1.68 -4.40 14.53
C GLU A 72 3.05 -4.83 14.00
N GLU A 73 3.13 -5.34 12.77
CA GLU A 73 4.38 -5.82 12.16
C GLU A 73 5.38 -4.70 11.90
N LEU A 74 4.93 -3.52 11.50
CA LEU A 74 5.76 -2.33 11.30
C LEU A 74 6.07 -1.60 12.61
N SER A 75 5.43 -1.99 13.72
CA SER A 75 5.57 -1.35 15.04
C SER A 75 5.39 0.18 14.96
N THR A 76 4.31 0.62 14.30
CA THR A 76 4.03 2.04 14.03
C THR A 76 2.60 2.40 14.37
N PRO A 77 2.32 3.62 14.87
CA PRO A 77 0.97 4.04 15.18
C PRO A 77 0.14 4.41 13.94
N HIS A 78 0.79 4.66 12.80
CA HIS A 78 0.13 5.02 11.54
C HIS A 78 0.98 4.58 10.34
N ILE A 79 0.33 4.50 9.17
CA ILE A 79 0.99 4.27 7.88
C ILE A 79 0.75 5.50 7.00
N ASP A 80 1.78 5.95 6.30
CA ASP A 80 1.69 7.19 5.51
C ASP A 80 0.90 6.98 4.22
N LEU A 81 1.07 5.82 3.56
CA LEU A 81 0.33 5.47 2.34
C LEU A 81 0.02 3.98 2.30
N VAL A 82 -1.25 3.64 2.13
CA VAL A 82 -1.68 2.27 1.84
C VAL A 82 -2.25 2.20 0.44
N LEU A 83 -1.76 1.25 -0.35
CA LEU A 83 -2.24 0.97 -1.69
C LEU A 83 -2.98 -0.37 -1.74
N ILE A 84 -3.98 -0.48 -2.61
CA ILE A 84 -4.45 -1.79 -3.09
C ILE A 84 -3.43 -2.26 -4.12
N HIS A 85 -2.79 -3.42 -3.89
CA HIS A 85 -1.61 -3.86 -4.67
C HIS A 85 -1.94 -4.21 -6.12
N ALA A 86 -3.12 -4.74 -6.37
CA ALA A 86 -3.65 -5.02 -7.70
C ALA A 86 -5.19 -5.09 -7.65
N PRO A 87 -5.88 -4.82 -8.77
CA PRO A 87 -7.34 -4.76 -8.80
C PRO A 87 -8.03 -6.13 -8.72
N GLU A 88 -7.32 -7.21 -9.00
CA GLU A 88 -7.91 -8.53 -9.15
C GLU A 88 -7.41 -9.53 -8.13
N VAL A 89 -8.35 -10.30 -7.56
CA VAL A 89 -8.04 -11.49 -6.76
C VAL A 89 -7.70 -12.63 -7.72
N PRO A 90 -6.51 -13.25 -7.59
CA PRO A 90 -6.16 -14.38 -8.43
C PRO A 90 -7.06 -15.59 -8.12
N PRO A 91 -7.21 -16.55 -9.05
CA PRO A 91 -7.92 -17.78 -8.79
C PRO A 91 -7.39 -18.51 -7.56
N ILE A 92 -8.30 -18.88 -6.65
CA ILE A 92 -7.98 -19.70 -5.48
C ILE A 92 -8.54 -21.10 -5.74
N LEU A 93 -7.70 -22.12 -5.67
CA LEU A 93 -8.08 -23.52 -6.00
C LEU A 93 -8.71 -23.69 -7.40
N GLY A 94 -8.25 -22.88 -8.37
CA GLY A 94 -8.78 -22.93 -9.74
C GLY A 94 -10.11 -22.19 -9.94
N MET A 95 -10.68 -21.60 -8.89
CA MET A 95 -11.91 -20.77 -8.98
C MET A 95 -11.53 -19.29 -8.86
N ALA A 96 -11.81 -18.54 -9.93
CA ALA A 96 -11.71 -17.08 -9.91
C ALA A 96 -13.04 -16.46 -9.50
N PRO A 97 -13.03 -15.38 -8.69
CA PRO A 97 -14.23 -14.57 -8.51
C PRO A 97 -14.74 -14.04 -9.85
N THR A 98 -16.05 -13.88 -9.99
CA THR A 98 -16.62 -13.25 -11.19
C THR A 98 -16.17 -11.79 -11.30
N THR A 99 -16.29 -11.19 -12.48
CA THR A 99 -16.01 -9.77 -12.69
C THR A 99 -16.81 -8.87 -11.73
N SER A 100 -18.07 -9.24 -11.48
CA SER A 100 -18.94 -8.53 -10.54
C SER A 100 -18.42 -8.65 -9.09
N ASP A 101 -18.00 -9.86 -8.68
CA ASP A 101 -17.43 -10.08 -7.35
C ASP A 101 -16.13 -9.31 -7.16
N GLN A 102 -15.27 -9.29 -8.18
CA GLN A 102 -14.03 -8.52 -8.18
C GLN A 102 -14.30 -7.02 -7.94
N LYS A 103 -15.29 -6.46 -8.64
CA LYS A 103 -15.69 -5.05 -8.45
C LYS A 103 -16.16 -4.80 -7.01
N ILE A 104 -17.03 -5.66 -6.49
CA ILE A 104 -17.54 -5.55 -5.11
C ILE A 104 -16.36 -5.54 -4.12
N LEU A 105 -15.44 -6.50 -4.24
CA LEU A 105 -14.29 -6.61 -3.35
C LEU A 105 -13.39 -5.36 -3.41
N ARG A 106 -13.14 -4.80 -4.59
CA ARG A 106 -12.39 -3.55 -4.75
C ARG A 106 -13.05 -2.39 -4.00
N LEU A 107 -14.36 -2.18 -4.22
CA LEU A 107 -15.09 -1.08 -3.61
C LEU A 107 -15.25 -1.23 -2.09
N GLU A 108 -15.46 -2.45 -1.60
CA GLU A 108 -15.46 -2.72 -0.16
C GLU A 108 -14.11 -2.44 0.47
N THR A 109 -13.01 -2.82 -0.21
CA THR A 109 -11.66 -2.50 0.24
C THR A 109 -11.44 -0.99 0.27
N TRP A 110 -11.86 -0.29 -0.79
CA TRP A 110 -11.74 1.16 -0.87
C TRP A 110 -12.48 1.85 0.28
N LYS A 111 -13.72 1.46 0.53
CA LYS A 111 -14.51 1.97 1.66
C LYS A 111 -13.80 1.78 3.01
N CYS A 112 -13.22 0.61 3.24
CA CYS A 112 -12.44 0.36 4.46
C CYS A 112 -11.22 1.28 4.56
N LEU A 113 -10.49 1.49 3.48
CA LEU A 113 -9.35 2.41 3.45
C LEU A 113 -9.76 3.86 3.73
N GLU A 114 -10.89 4.32 3.18
CA GLU A 114 -11.44 5.66 3.47
C GLU A 114 -11.76 5.86 4.95
N GLU A 115 -12.38 4.86 5.58
CA GLU A 115 -12.70 4.92 7.02
C GLU A 115 -11.41 5.00 7.86
N LEU A 116 -10.42 4.14 7.58
CA LEU A 116 -9.14 4.15 8.29
C LEU A 116 -8.31 5.42 8.02
N ASN A 117 -8.46 6.01 6.85
CA ASN A 117 -7.88 7.32 6.53
C ASN A 117 -8.55 8.43 7.35
N LYS A 118 -9.88 8.44 7.45
CA LYS A 118 -10.64 9.39 8.27
C LYS A 118 -10.31 9.24 9.77
N GLU A 119 -10.06 8.03 10.25
CA GLU A 119 -9.61 7.76 11.61
C GLU A 119 -8.16 8.21 11.86
N GLY A 120 -7.40 8.55 10.81
CA GLY A 120 -6.01 8.97 10.89
C GLY A 120 -5.01 7.83 11.06
N VAL A 121 -5.46 6.59 10.99
CA VAL A 121 -4.61 5.39 11.02
C VAL A 121 -3.78 5.27 9.74
N ILE A 122 -4.35 5.68 8.62
CA ILE A 122 -3.67 5.82 7.33
C ILE A 122 -3.70 7.30 6.95
N LYS A 123 -2.58 7.86 6.49
CA LYS A 123 -2.52 9.28 6.10
C LYS A 123 -2.94 9.53 4.66
N SER A 124 -2.64 8.60 3.77
CA SER A 124 -2.97 8.67 2.34
C SER A 124 -3.37 7.29 1.83
N ILE A 125 -4.28 7.25 0.86
CA ILE A 125 -4.75 6.02 0.25
C ILE A 125 -4.64 6.07 -1.26
N GLY A 126 -4.38 4.92 -1.88
CA GLY A 126 -4.22 4.84 -3.33
C GLY A 126 -4.35 3.40 -3.83
N VAL A 127 -3.97 3.23 -5.07
CA VAL A 127 -4.05 1.96 -5.79
C VAL A 127 -2.74 1.63 -6.47
N SER A 128 -2.59 0.40 -6.93
CA SER A 128 -1.45 -0.03 -7.72
C SER A 128 -1.93 -0.97 -8.83
N ASN A 129 -1.32 -0.86 -10.01
CA ASN A 129 -1.64 -1.65 -11.19
C ASN A 129 -3.11 -1.55 -11.64
N TYR A 130 -3.76 -0.44 -11.33
CA TYR A 130 -5.11 -0.12 -11.79
C TYR A 130 -5.04 0.51 -13.17
N ASP A 131 -5.93 0.11 -14.06
CA ASP A 131 -6.19 0.79 -15.31
C ASP A 131 -7.35 1.80 -15.19
N GLU A 132 -7.66 2.47 -16.30
CA GLU A 132 -8.64 3.55 -16.32
C GLU A 132 -10.02 3.11 -15.83
N HIS A 133 -10.50 1.94 -16.26
CA HIS A 133 -11.84 1.49 -15.86
C HIS A 133 -11.94 1.15 -14.37
N HIS A 134 -10.88 0.60 -13.78
CA HIS A 134 -10.84 0.34 -12.33
C HIS A 134 -10.83 1.64 -11.52
N ILE A 135 -10.12 2.67 -12.01
CA ILE A 135 -10.13 3.99 -11.36
C ILE A 135 -11.52 4.61 -11.47
N GLN A 136 -12.15 4.51 -12.65
CA GLN A 136 -13.51 5.03 -12.87
C GLN A 136 -14.53 4.38 -11.92
N GLU A 137 -14.40 3.08 -11.64
CA GLU A 137 -15.26 2.42 -10.64
C GLU A 137 -15.19 3.08 -9.25
N ILE A 138 -14.00 3.49 -8.82
CA ILE A 138 -13.82 4.20 -7.54
C ILE A 138 -14.40 5.61 -7.62
N LEU A 139 -14.19 6.32 -8.71
CA LEU A 139 -14.74 7.67 -8.92
C LEU A 139 -16.27 7.65 -8.93
N ASP A 140 -16.89 6.68 -9.60
CA ASP A 140 -18.35 6.50 -9.66
C ASP A 140 -18.93 6.09 -8.29
N PHE A 141 -18.17 5.39 -7.46
CA PHE A 141 -18.56 5.03 -6.11
C PHE A 141 -18.72 6.29 -5.23
N GLY A 142 -17.98 7.34 -5.53
CA GLY A 142 -18.01 8.61 -4.80
C GLY A 142 -17.26 8.52 -3.46
N GLY A 143 -16.50 9.52 -3.13
CA GLY A 143 -15.71 9.54 -1.91
C GLY A 143 -14.31 10.08 -2.17
N VAL A 144 -13.29 9.49 -1.52
CA VAL A 144 -11.91 9.93 -1.69
C VAL A 144 -11.36 9.46 -3.04
N VAL A 145 -10.79 10.38 -3.79
CA VAL A 145 -10.07 10.05 -5.05
C VAL A 145 -8.74 9.39 -4.70
N PRO A 146 -8.33 8.29 -5.39
CA PRO A 146 -7.01 7.72 -5.19
C PRO A 146 -5.91 8.75 -5.40
N GLN A 147 -5.06 8.92 -4.39
CA GLN A 147 -3.97 9.92 -4.43
C GLN A 147 -2.77 9.46 -5.25
N VAL A 148 -2.64 8.13 -5.42
CA VAL A 148 -1.54 7.48 -6.15
C VAL A 148 -2.07 6.28 -6.89
N ASN A 149 -1.63 6.08 -8.12
CA ASN A 149 -1.66 4.80 -8.81
C ASN A 149 -0.20 4.38 -9.10
N GLN A 150 0.33 3.43 -8.32
CA GLN A 150 1.68 2.93 -8.51
C GLN A 150 1.69 1.81 -9.55
N VAL A 151 2.29 2.07 -10.71
CA VAL A 151 2.34 1.11 -11.81
C VAL A 151 3.77 0.65 -12.10
N TYR A 152 3.88 -0.61 -12.51
CA TYR A 152 5.16 -1.13 -13.00
C TYR A 152 5.41 -0.56 -14.40
N ARG A 153 6.48 0.20 -14.56
CA ARG A 153 6.88 0.78 -15.84
C ARG A 153 8.34 0.48 -16.14
N THR A 154 8.60 -0.05 -17.32
CA THR A 154 9.96 -0.17 -17.86
C THR A 154 10.03 0.51 -19.22
N PRO A 155 11.25 0.86 -19.70
CA PRO A 155 11.42 1.42 -21.07
C PRO A 155 10.90 0.50 -22.17
N PHE A 156 10.65 -0.78 -21.86
CA PHE A 156 10.20 -1.80 -22.81
C PHE A 156 8.72 -2.18 -22.64
N HIS A 157 8.03 -1.65 -21.62
CA HIS A 157 6.61 -1.92 -21.33
C HIS A 157 5.90 -0.60 -21.07
N ASP A 158 5.31 -0.05 -22.10
CA ASP A 158 4.47 1.15 -22.02
C ASP A 158 3.00 0.69 -21.89
N GLN A 159 2.58 0.32 -20.67
CA GLN A 159 1.21 -0.09 -20.38
C GLN A 159 0.34 1.04 -19.81
N VAL A 160 0.85 2.25 -19.81
CA VAL A 160 0.08 3.38 -19.30
C VAL A 160 -0.49 4.13 -20.49
N SER A 161 -1.79 3.93 -20.75
CA SER A 161 -2.57 4.99 -21.38
C SER A 161 -2.34 6.28 -20.60
N PRO A 162 -2.05 7.41 -21.22
CA PRO A 162 -1.88 8.65 -20.48
C PRO A 162 -3.19 8.92 -19.73
N LEU A 163 -3.17 8.71 -18.41
CA LEU A 163 -4.14 9.31 -17.53
C LEU A 163 -3.84 10.81 -17.57
N LEU A 164 -4.66 11.53 -18.32
CA LEU A 164 -4.84 12.98 -18.44
C LEU A 164 -3.71 13.87 -17.96
#